data_7a56a3f1b8c244f7a169b4ae93d14e08
#
_entry.id   7a56a3f1b8c244f7a169b4ae93d14e08
#
_cell.length_a   1.000
_cell.length_b   1.000
_cell.length_c   1.000
_cell.angle_alpha   90.00
_cell.angle_beta   90.00
_cell.angle_gamma   90.00
#
_symmetry.space_group_name_H-M   'P 1'
#
loop_
_entity.id
_entity.type
_entity.pdbx_description
1 polymer ?
#
loop_
_entity_poly.entity_id
_entity_poly.type
_entity_poly.pdbx_seq_one_letter_code
_entity_poly.pdbx_strand_id
1 'polypeptide(L)'
;MPPPEAGARLARPVRRFAQFILALIVLSLGSFYVGTHFVSTRPIPPRHPLTGRQLAGIATDASWLDRSTREREEAPTQALQLIGIRPGMVVADVGAGSGYMTTRLAALVGPTGEVFATDIQPQMLRIIERKAQTEHLTNIVLILGTETDANLPAASIDLALLVDVYHELWHPQEILRGIRKALKNGGQLVLVEYRKEDPTIPIASTHRMSVADVRTEVEAEGFTFDSVIQELPRQHIIKFRK
;
A
#
# COMPACT_ATOMS: atom_id res chain seq x y z
N MET A 1 16.53 -44.73 -87.37
CA MET A 1 15.97 -44.42 -86.04
C MET A 1 16.87 -43.40 -85.36
N PRO A 2 16.44 -42.16 -85.19
CA PRO A 2 17.17 -41.14 -84.48
C PRO A 2 16.81 -41.08 -82.97
N PRO A 3 17.68 -40.62 -82.12
CA PRO A 3 17.39 -40.42 -80.72
C PRO A 3 16.74 -39.04 -80.42
N PRO A 4 16.04 -38.87 -79.34
CA PRO A 4 15.36 -37.64 -79.02
C PRO A 4 16.26 -36.59 -78.27
N GLU A 5 15.99 -35.37 -78.58
CA GLU A 5 16.65 -34.17 -78.01
C GLU A 5 16.31 -33.95 -76.53
N ALA A 6 17.31 -33.56 -75.78
CA ALA A 6 17.16 -33.09 -74.38
C ALA A 6 17.11 -31.55 -74.34
N GLY A 7 15.95 -31.07 -74.06
CA GLY A 7 15.77 -29.64 -73.80
C GLY A 7 15.75 -29.36 -72.29
N ALA A 8 16.87 -28.89 -71.73
CA ALA A 8 16.95 -28.45 -70.35
C ALA A 8 16.38 -27.01 -70.21
N ARG A 9 15.29 -26.84 -69.50
CA ARG A 9 14.89 -25.51 -69.00
C ARG A 9 15.29 -25.38 -67.54
N LEU A 10 16.35 -24.66 -67.29
CA LEU A 10 16.61 -24.07 -65.99
C LEU A 10 15.75 -22.81 -65.83
N ALA A 11 14.83 -22.82 -64.90
CA ALA A 11 14.13 -21.61 -64.52
C ALA A 11 13.63 -21.65 -63.08
N ARG A 12 14.11 -20.70 -62.29
CA ARG A 12 13.45 -20.08 -61.16
C ARG A 12 13.47 -20.78 -59.78
N PRO A 13 14.53 -20.59 -58.99
CA PRO A 13 14.32 -20.46 -57.57
C PRO A 13 14.77 -19.13 -56.94
N VAL A 14 15.47 -18.22 -57.67
CA VAL A 14 16.11 -17.03 -57.02
C VAL A 14 15.15 -15.93 -56.64
N ARG A 15 14.00 -15.77 -57.28
CA ARG A 15 13.04 -14.71 -56.95
C ARG A 15 12.21 -14.93 -55.70
N ARG A 16 12.01 -16.16 -55.25
CA ARG A 16 11.25 -16.44 -54.04
C ARG A 16 12.07 -16.28 -52.75
N PHE A 17 13.39 -16.46 -52.83
CA PHE A 17 14.29 -16.30 -51.66
C PHE A 17 14.49 -14.83 -51.24
N ALA A 18 14.55 -13.91 -52.23
CA ALA A 18 14.67 -12.48 -51.91
C ALA A 18 13.40 -11.89 -51.27
N GLN A 19 12.22 -12.39 -51.61
CA GLN A 19 10.96 -11.94 -50.97
C GLN A 19 10.78 -12.46 -49.54
N PHE A 20 11.32 -13.65 -49.21
CA PHE A 20 11.29 -14.20 -47.86
C PHE A 20 12.24 -13.48 -46.91
N ILE A 21 13.42 -13.07 -47.39
CA ILE A 21 14.39 -12.32 -46.56
C ILE A 21 13.87 -10.90 -46.27
N LEU A 22 13.21 -10.25 -47.23
CA LEU A 22 12.64 -8.92 -47.02
C LEU A 22 11.44 -8.96 -46.06
N ALA A 23 10.61 -10.01 -46.09
CA ALA A 23 9.52 -10.21 -45.14
C ALA A 23 10.01 -10.48 -43.71
N LEU A 24 11.11 -11.22 -43.54
CA LEU A 24 11.72 -11.47 -42.22
C LEU A 24 12.39 -10.22 -41.62
N ILE A 25 13.01 -9.36 -42.45
CA ILE A 25 13.60 -8.10 -42.00
C ILE A 25 12.51 -7.10 -41.60
N VAL A 26 11.39 -7.03 -42.31
CA VAL A 26 10.27 -6.17 -41.94
C VAL A 26 9.57 -6.64 -40.67
N LEU A 27 9.45 -7.95 -40.44
CA LEU A 27 8.90 -8.51 -39.19
C LEU A 27 9.84 -8.33 -38.01
N SER A 28 11.17 -8.42 -38.19
CA SER A 28 12.12 -8.17 -37.11
C SER A 28 12.23 -6.69 -36.75
N LEU A 29 12.15 -5.76 -37.71
CA LEU A 29 12.10 -4.33 -37.46
C LEU A 29 10.76 -3.87 -36.87
N GLY A 30 9.64 -4.49 -37.25
CA GLY A 30 8.32 -4.25 -36.63
C GLY A 30 8.26 -4.70 -35.18
N SER A 31 8.86 -5.82 -34.83
CA SER A 31 8.95 -6.30 -33.42
C SER A 31 9.85 -5.44 -32.54
N PHE A 32 10.86 -4.79 -33.12
CA PHE A 32 11.75 -3.88 -32.37
C PHE A 32 11.10 -2.50 -32.11
N TYR A 33 10.14 -2.08 -32.95
CA TYR A 33 9.49 -0.76 -32.83
C TYR A 33 8.29 -0.78 -31.88
N VAL A 34 7.68 -1.93 -31.60
CA VAL A 34 6.57 -2.06 -30.64
C VAL A 34 7.04 -2.24 -29.20
N GLY A 35 8.33 -2.59 -28.99
CA GLY A 35 8.89 -2.85 -27.65
C GLY A 35 9.35 -1.60 -26.87
N THR A 36 9.38 -0.39 -27.44
CA THR A 36 10.05 0.77 -26.83
C THR A 36 9.12 1.86 -26.29
N HIS A 37 7.81 1.70 -26.29
CA HIS A 37 6.86 2.73 -25.82
C HIS A 37 5.83 2.28 -24.79
N PHE A 38 6.07 1.22 -24.01
CA PHE A 38 5.41 1.09 -22.72
C PHE A 38 6.25 1.84 -21.67
N VAL A 39 6.30 3.15 -21.79
CA VAL A 39 6.54 3.98 -20.60
C VAL A 39 5.31 3.78 -19.74
N SER A 40 5.40 2.91 -18.74
CA SER A 40 4.45 2.86 -17.65
C SER A 40 4.51 4.22 -16.96
N THR A 41 3.74 5.18 -17.47
CA THR A 41 3.52 6.45 -16.77
C THR A 41 2.71 6.12 -15.54
N ARG A 42 3.39 5.83 -14.42
CA ARG A 42 2.69 5.85 -13.13
C ARG A 42 1.99 7.20 -13.04
N PRO A 43 0.71 7.26 -12.72
CA PRO A 43 0.01 8.53 -12.59
C PRO A 43 0.78 9.40 -11.57
N ILE A 44 0.91 10.69 -11.86
CA ILE A 44 1.53 11.64 -10.93
C ILE A 44 0.62 11.68 -9.70
N PRO A 45 1.13 11.40 -8.48
CA PRO A 45 0.32 11.45 -7.27
C PRO A 45 -0.35 12.82 -7.13
N PRO A 46 -1.65 12.86 -6.80
CA PRO A 46 -2.38 14.11 -6.63
C PRO A 46 -1.89 14.91 -5.42
N ARG A 47 -2.41 16.12 -5.26
CA ARG A 47 -2.19 16.93 -4.07
C ARG A 47 -3.42 16.92 -3.19
N HIS A 48 -3.21 16.95 -1.86
CA HIS A 48 -4.30 17.07 -0.90
C HIS A 48 -5.01 18.42 -1.07
N PRO A 49 -6.35 18.46 -1.19
CA PRO A 49 -7.09 19.68 -1.54
C PRO A 49 -7.02 20.78 -0.48
N LEU A 50 -6.86 20.45 0.81
CA LEU A 50 -6.78 21.43 1.88
C LEU A 50 -5.36 21.95 2.13
N THR A 51 -4.39 21.06 2.20
CA THR A 51 -2.99 21.41 2.58
C THR A 51 -2.07 21.61 1.39
N GLY A 52 -2.46 21.12 0.20
CA GLY A 52 -1.65 21.17 -1.01
C GLY A 52 -0.43 20.24 -0.97
N ARG A 53 -0.26 19.43 0.09
CA ARG A 53 0.82 18.44 0.16
C ARG A 53 0.71 17.43 -0.99
N GLN A 54 1.83 16.98 -1.50
CA GLN A 54 1.86 15.91 -2.48
C GLN A 54 1.57 14.58 -1.76
N LEU A 55 0.64 13.79 -2.31
CA LEU A 55 0.35 12.45 -1.82
C LEU A 55 1.43 11.49 -2.32
N ALA A 56 1.81 10.52 -1.50
CA ALA A 56 2.81 9.53 -1.90
C ALA A 56 2.19 8.40 -2.74
N GLY A 57 3.03 7.59 -3.36
CA GLY A 57 2.60 6.35 -3.99
C GLY A 57 2.54 5.22 -2.97
N ILE A 58 1.68 4.25 -3.22
CA ILE A 58 1.46 3.09 -2.35
C ILE A 58 2.71 2.21 -2.30
N ALA A 59 3.10 1.79 -1.09
CA ALA A 59 4.15 0.82 -0.89
C ALA A 59 3.72 -0.57 -1.38
N THR A 60 4.57 -1.22 -2.17
CA THR A 60 4.31 -2.56 -2.74
C THR A 60 5.32 -3.61 -2.29
N ASP A 61 6.38 -3.20 -1.60
CA ASP A 61 7.45 -4.08 -1.15
C ASP A 61 7.20 -4.57 0.30
N ALA A 62 6.61 -5.75 0.41
CA ALA A 62 6.37 -6.39 1.70
C ALA A 62 7.67 -6.68 2.47
N SER A 63 8.81 -6.89 1.80
CA SER A 63 10.09 -7.18 2.46
C SER A 63 10.61 -5.96 3.22
N TRP A 64 10.39 -4.77 2.69
CA TRP A 64 10.69 -3.52 3.38
C TRP A 64 9.88 -3.38 4.67
N LEU A 65 8.60 -3.75 4.65
CA LEU A 65 7.71 -3.65 5.81
C LEU A 65 8.13 -4.61 6.94
N ASP A 66 8.74 -5.75 6.60
CA ASP A 66 9.18 -6.80 7.55
C ASP A 66 10.69 -6.76 7.85
N ARG A 67 11.41 -5.69 7.47
CA ARG A 67 12.85 -5.61 7.67
C ARG A 67 13.27 -5.76 9.13
N SER A 68 14.33 -6.50 9.38
CA SER A 68 14.82 -6.80 10.74
C SER A 68 15.27 -5.56 11.54
N THR A 69 15.54 -4.46 10.85
CA THR A 69 15.96 -3.20 11.46
C THR A 69 14.80 -2.35 11.98
N ARG A 70 13.54 -2.71 11.64
CA ARG A 70 12.35 -1.89 11.90
C ARG A 70 12.16 -1.55 13.38
N GLU A 71 12.38 -2.52 14.28
CA GLU A 71 12.25 -2.28 15.72
C GLU A 71 13.24 -1.21 16.23
N ARG A 72 14.48 -1.23 15.74
CA ARG A 72 15.49 -0.21 16.10
C ARG A 72 15.19 1.15 15.47
N GLU A 73 14.60 1.19 14.29
CA GLU A 73 14.40 2.42 13.51
C GLU A 73 13.12 3.16 13.88
N GLU A 74 12.07 2.43 14.23
CA GLU A 74 10.70 2.94 14.39
C GLU A 74 10.12 2.63 15.79
N ALA A 75 10.68 1.64 16.49
CA ALA A 75 10.21 1.18 17.80
C ALA A 75 8.69 0.83 17.82
N PRO A 76 8.18 -0.02 16.89
CA PRO A 76 6.76 -0.35 16.80
C PRO A 76 6.21 -1.00 18.08
N THR A 77 7.01 -1.75 18.83
CA THR A 77 6.60 -2.30 20.13
C THR A 77 6.30 -1.18 21.12
N GLN A 78 7.18 -0.16 21.20
CA GLN A 78 6.95 1.02 22.03
C GLN A 78 5.74 1.84 21.55
N ALA A 79 5.56 1.97 20.22
CA ALA A 79 4.40 2.65 19.65
C ALA A 79 3.09 2.04 20.14
N LEU A 80 2.93 0.71 20.08
CA LEU A 80 1.73 0.03 20.57
C LEU A 80 1.48 0.22 22.07
N GLN A 81 2.53 0.26 22.89
CA GLN A 81 2.43 0.56 24.32
C GLN A 81 1.92 1.99 24.55
N LEU A 82 2.49 2.98 23.83
CA LEU A 82 2.11 4.40 23.93
C LEU A 82 0.70 4.67 23.37
N ILE A 83 0.27 3.90 22.38
CA ILE A 83 -1.10 3.94 21.86
C ILE A 83 -2.10 3.47 22.93
N GLY A 84 -1.72 2.46 23.71
CA GLY A 84 -2.52 1.95 24.82
C GLY A 84 -3.53 0.87 24.37
N ILE A 85 -3.10 -0.05 23.51
CA ILE A 85 -3.89 -1.24 23.12
C ILE A 85 -4.12 -2.11 24.37
N ARG A 86 -5.36 -2.59 24.56
CA ARG A 86 -5.77 -3.38 25.71
C ARG A 86 -6.48 -4.66 25.29
N PRO A 87 -6.40 -5.73 26.09
CA PRO A 87 -7.19 -6.95 25.88
C PRO A 87 -8.69 -6.64 25.72
N GLY A 88 -9.33 -7.35 24.79
CA GLY A 88 -10.75 -7.22 24.49
C GLY A 88 -11.12 -6.07 23.54
N MET A 89 -10.18 -5.21 23.14
CA MET A 89 -10.46 -4.15 22.15
C MET A 89 -10.71 -4.74 20.76
N VAL A 90 -11.56 -4.05 20.02
CA VAL A 90 -11.75 -4.24 18.57
C VAL A 90 -10.94 -3.14 17.86
N VAL A 91 -9.91 -3.51 17.13
CA VAL A 91 -8.96 -2.59 16.49
C VAL A 91 -9.00 -2.78 14.98
N ALA A 92 -8.96 -1.68 14.21
CA ALA A 92 -8.69 -1.74 12.78
C ALA A 92 -7.24 -1.35 12.50
N ASP A 93 -6.54 -2.19 11.72
CA ASP A 93 -5.24 -1.92 11.11
C ASP A 93 -5.51 -1.54 9.64
N VAL A 94 -5.49 -0.25 9.34
CA VAL A 94 -5.87 0.29 8.02
C VAL A 94 -4.62 0.52 7.18
N GLY A 95 -4.55 -0.14 6.01
CA GLY A 95 -3.34 -0.25 5.23
C GLY A 95 -2.35 -1.22 5.89
N ALA A 96 -2.86 -2.41 6.26
CA ALA A 96 -2.15 -3.38 7.09
C ALA A 96 -0.84 -3.91 6.46
N GLY A 97 -0.67 -3.76 5.14
CA GLY A 97 0.52 -4.20 4.41
C GLY A 97 0.85 -5.67 4.65
N SER A 98 2.08 -5.95 5.01
CA SER A 98 2.54 -7.32 5.33
C SER A 98 1.96 -7.90 6.63
N GLY A 99 1.18 -7.14 7.40
CA GLY A 99 0.64 -7.54 8.69
C GLY A 99 1.63 -7.44 9.85
N TYR A 100 2.69 -6.65 9.70
CA TYR A 100 3.68 -6.45 10.76
C TYR A 100 3.04 -5.91 12.05
N MET A 101 2.11 -4.96 11.94
CA MET A 101 1.36 -4.44 13.09
C MET A 101 0.18 -5.36 13.42
N THR A 102 -0.49 -5.93 12.42
CA THR A 102 -1.69 -6.78 12.58
C THR A 102 -1.46 -7.93 13.57
N THR A 103 -0.37 -8.72 13.41
CA THR A 103 -0.12 -9.87 14.29
C THR A 103 0.19 -9.44 15.72
N ARG A 104 0.89 -8.32 15.90
CA ARG A 104 1.16 -7.72 17.22
C ARG A 104 -0.11 -7.21 17.89
N LEU A 105 -0.97 -6.54 17.13
CA LEU A 105 -2.28 -6.09 17.61
C LEU A 105 -3.14 -7.28 18.04
N ALA A 106 -3.20 -8.34 17.23
CA ALA A 106 -3.96 -9.55 17.54
C ALA A 106 -3.50 -10.21 18.84
N ALA A 107 -2.19 -10.27 19.07
CA ALA A 107 -1.62 -10.77 20.33
C ALA A 107 -1.99 -9.88 21.53
N LEU A 108 -1.97 -8.55 21.37
CA LEU A 108 -2.25 -7.61 22.44
C LEU A 108 -3.74 -7.54 22.83
N VAL A 109 -4.65 -7.56 21.84
CA VAL A 109 -6.09 -7.58 22.14
C VAL A 109 -6.55 -8.93 22.66
N GLY A 110 -5.78 -10.00 22.42
CA GLY A 110 -6.03 -11.33 22.93
C GLY A 110 -7.30 -11.99 22.36
N PRO A 111 -7.69 -13.17 22.91
CA PRO A 111 -8.76 -13.99 22.32
C PRO A 111 -10.18 -13.39 22.47
N THR A 112 -10.36 -12.38 23.30
CA THR A 112 -11.63 -11.67 23.47
C THR A 112 -11.72 -10.38 22.67
N GLY A 113 -10.63 -9.96 22.04
CA GLY A 113 -10.56 -8.84 21.12
C GLY A 113 -10.54 -9.30 19.67
N GLU A 114 -10.59 -8.35 18.74
CA GLU A 114 -10.58 -8.61 17.31
C GLU A 114 -9.75 -7.56 16.57
N VAL A 115 -9.08 -7.97 15.49
CA VAL A 115 -8.35 -7.06 14.60
C VAL A 115 -8.93 -7.16 13.19
N PHE A 116 -9.50 -6.06 12.70
CA PHE A 116 -9.83 -5.89 11.30
C PHE A 116 -8.60 -5.39 10.55
N ALA A 117 -7.96 -6.23 9.75
CA ALA A 117 -6.84 -5.87 8.90
C ALA A 117 -7.34 -5.56 7.49
N THR A 118 -7.27 -4.29 7.08
CA THR A 118 -7.73 -3.89 5.75
C THR A 118 -6.58 -3.37 4.90
N ASP A 119 -6.54 -3.82 3.64
CA ASP A 119 -5.57 -3.37 2.63
C ASP A 119 -6.22 -3.42 1.25
N ILE A 120 -5.81 -2.54 0.33
CA ILE A 120 -6.31 -2.53 -1.05
C ILE A 120 -5.60 -3.54 -1.93
N GLN A 121 -4.49 -4.12 -1.46
CA GLN A 121 -3.65 -5.07 -2.17
C GLN A 121 -3.95 -6.50 -1.72
N PRO A 122 -4.64 -7.33 -2.54
CA PRO A 122 -4.98 -8.71 -2.14
C PRO A 122 -3.76 -9.57 -1.79
N GLN A 123 -2.59 -9.27 -2.38
CA GLN A 123 -1.35 -9.97 -2.06
C GLN A 123 -0.89 -9.72 -0.62
N MET A 124 -1.11 -8.53 -0.07
CA MET A 124 -0.78 -8.20 1.32
C MET A 124 -1.68 -8.99 2.28
N LEU A 125 -2.97 -9.05 2.01
CA LEU A 125 -3.91 -9.86 2.81
C LEU A 125 -3.53 -11.35 2.85
N ARG A 126 -3.06 -11.90 1.71
CA ARG A 126 -2.55 -13.30 1.69
C ARG A 126 -1.29 -13.49 2.53
N ILE A 127 -0.45 -12.46 2.68
CA ILE A 127 0.72 -12.52 3.57
C ILE A 127 0.24 -12.55 5.02
N ILE A 128 -0.71 -11.70 5.40
CA ILE A 128 -1.29 -11.66 6.74
C ILE A 128 -1.93 -13.01 7.07
N GLU A 129 -2.71 -13.59 6.16
CA GLU A 129 -3.34 -14.89 6.35
C GLU A 129 -2.32 -15.99 6.69
N ARG A 130 -1.22 -16.07 5.93
CA ARG A 130 -0.15 -17.04 6.21
C ARG A 130 0.52 -16.79 7.57
N LYS A 131 0.77 -15.53 7.93
CA LYS A 131 1.33 -15.20 9.25
C LYS A 131 0.38 -15.59 10.37
N ALA A 132 -0.90 -15.25 10.25
CA ALA A 132 -1.92 -15.63 11.22
C ALA A 132 -2.00 -17.15 11.45
N GLN A 133 -1.97 -17.94 10.37
CA GLN A 133 -1.93 -19.40 10.44
C GLN A 133 -0.66 -19.91 11.15
N THR A 134 0.51 -19.37 10.80
CA THR A 134 1.79 -19.75 11.39
C THR A 134 1.88 -19.41 12.87
N GLU A 135 1.33 -18.28 13.28
CA GLU A 135 1.34 -17.77 14.65
C GLU A 135 0.08 -18.21 15.44
N HIS A 136 -0.80 -19.04 14.83
CA HIS A 136 -2.05 -19.54 15.43
C HIS A 136 -2.98 -18.42 15.93
N LEU A 137 -3.01 -17.27 15.24
CA LEU A 137 -3.89 -16.15 15.56
C LEU A 137 -5.26 -16.36 14.90
N THR A 138 -6.31 -16.39 15.70
CA THR A 138 -7.70 -16.68 15.26
C THR A 138 -8.62 -15.47 15.33
N ASN A 139 -8.11 -14.33 15.78
CA ASN A 139 -8.85 -13.09 16.04
C ASN A 139 -8.52 -11.97 15.02
N ILE A 140 -8.13 -12.33 13.80
CA ILE A 140 -7.87 -11.42 12.70
C ILE A 140 -8.95 -11.62 11.62
N VAL A 141 -9.60 -10.54 11.22
CA VAL A 141 -10.53 -10.48 10.10
C VAL A 141 -9.88 -9.70 8.96
N LEU A 142 -9.69 -10.36 7.82
CA LEU A 142 -9.09 -9.75 6.63
C LEU A 142 -10.16 -9.09 5.77
N ILE A 143 -9.93 -7.82 5.39
CA ILE A 143 -10.87 -7.03 4.60
C ILE A 143 -10.15 -6.46 3.39
N LEU A 144 -10.67 -6.74 2.19
CA LEU A 144 -10.22 -6.05 0.99
C LEU A 144 -10.87 -4.68 0.94
N GLY A 145 -10.06 -3.65 1.12
CA GLY A 145 -10.45 -2.25 0.96
C GLY A 145 -10.44 -1.80 -0.50
N THR A 146 -10.81 -0.56 -0.71
CA THR A 146 -10.67 0.18 -1.97
C THR A 146 -9.90 1.48 -1.72
N GLU A 147 -9.60 2.23 -2.78
CA GLU A 147 -8.96 3.55 -2.65
C GLU A 147 -9.82 4.57 -1.89
N THR A 148 -11.13 4.35 -1.79
CA THR A 148 -12.10 5.28 -1.17
C THR A 148 -12.80 4.73 0.06
N ASP A 149 -12.71 3.42 0.33
CA ASP A 149 -13.38 2.79 1.49
C ASP A 149 -12.52 1.63 2.04
N ALA A 150 -12.24 1.68 3.32
CA ALA A 150 -11.59 0.60 4.05
C ALA A 150 -12.53 -0.60 4.31
N ASN A 151 -13.81 -0.50 3.93
CA ASN A 151 -14.87 -1.51 4.07
C ASN A 151 -15.08 -2.01 5.52
N LEU A 152 -14.78 -1.17 6.50
CA LEU A 152 -14.91 -1.51 7.91
C LEU A 152 -16.38 -1.52 8.37
N PRO A 153 -16.78 -2.44 9.27
CA PRO A 153 -18.15 -2.48 9.78
C PRO A 153 -18.45 -1.24 10.63
N ALA A 154 -19.67 -0.69 10.47
CA ALA A 154 -20.07 0.53 11.15
C ALA A 154 -20.18 0.37 12.67
N ALA A 155 -19.76 1.38 13.44
CA ALA A 155 -19.91 1.50 14.89
C ALA A 155 -19.42 0.25 15.68
N SER A 156 -18.38 -0.40 15.19
CA SER A 156 -17.85 -1.66 15.75
C SER A 156 -16.45 -1.55 16.35
N ILE A 157 -15.70 -0.49 16.01
CA ILE A 157 -14.26 -0.37 16.26
C ILE A 157 -13.99 0.57 17.42
N ASP A 158 -13.14 0.17 18.36
CA ASP A 158 -12.67 0.99 19.47
C ASP A 158 -11.53 1.93 19.06
N LEU A 159 -10.64 1.43 18.17
CA LEU A 159 -9.48 2.16 17.69
C LEU A 159 -9.15 1.79 16.24
N ALA A 160 -9.00 2.80 15.37
CA ALA A 160 -8.44 2.65 14.03
C ALA A 160 -7.00 3.16 14.02
N LEU A 161 -6.08 2.33 13.54
CA LEU A 161 -4.64 2.60 13.45
C LEU A 161 -4.20 2.66 12.00
N LEU A 162 -3.45 3.70 11.64
CA LEU A 162 -2.72 3.82 10.38
C LEU A 162 -1.24 4.03 10.72
N VAL A 163 -0.35 3.17 10.20
CA VAL A 163 1.09 3.26 10.43
C VAL A 163 1.82 3.42 9.10
N ASP A 164 2.35 4.61 8.84
CA ASP A 164 2.99 4.98 7.57
C ASP A 164 2.08 4.75 6.35
N VAL A 165 0.81 5.10 6.47
CA VAL A 165 -0.23 4.87 5.45
C VAL A 165 -0.95 6.14 5.04
N TYR A 166 -1.22 7.06 5.98
CA TYR A 166 -2.07 8.22 5.71
C TYR A 166 -1.50 9.10 4.60
N HIS A 167 -0.19 9.23 4.52
CA HIS A 167 0.48 9.99 3.47
C HIS A 167 0.33 9.36 2.06
N GLU A 168 0.00 8.06 1.96
CA GLU A 168 -0.21 7.33 0.70
C GLU A 168 -1.66 7.36 0.20
N LEU A 169 -2.63 7.79 1.03
CA LEU A 169 -4.04 7.81 0.65
C LEU A 169 -4.30 8.86 -0.41
N TRP A 170 -4.82 8.44 -1.58
CA TRP A 170 -5.19 9.37 -2.66
C TRP A 170 -6.59 9.95 -2.48
N HIS A 171 -7.43 9.30 -1.67
CA HIS A 171 -8.76 9.72 -1.29
C HIS A 171 -8.91 9.79 0.25
N PRO A 172 -8.06 10.61 0.93
CA PRO A 172 -7.98 10.60 2.39
C PRO A 172 -9.29 11.01 3.07
N GLN A 173 -10.06 11.91 2.48
CA GLN A 173 -11.33 12.36 3.06
C GLN A 173 -12.38 11.23 3.09
N GLU A 174 -12.50 10.47 2.00
CA GLU A 174 -13.41 9.34 1.90
C GLU A 174 -13.04 8.24 2.91
N ILE A 175 -11.76 7.91 2.99
CA ILE A 175 -11.24 6.93 3.96
C ILE A 175 -11.50 7.41 5.39
N LEU A 176 -11.23 8.66 5.73
CA LEU A 176 -11.47 9.21 7.06
C LEU A 176 -12.97 9.16 7.44
N ARG A 177 -13.87 9.49 6.51
CA ARG A 177 -15.33 9.36 6.73
C ARG A 177 -15.75 7.92 6.97
N GLY A 178 -15.20 6.98 6.19
CA GLY A 178 -15.41 5.55 6.39
C GLY A 178 -14.94 5.08 7.77
N ILE A 179 -13.72 5.44 8.17
CA ILE A 179 -13.18 5.15 9.50
C ILE A 179 -14.04 5.77 10.60
N ARG A 180 -14.44 7.04 10.43
CA ARG A 180 -15.30 7.72 11.41
C ARG A 180 -16.67 7.02 11.58
N LYS A 181 -17.24 6.50 10.49
CA LYS A 181 -18.46 5.68 10.54
C LYS A 181 -18.25 4.35 11.28
N ALA A 182 -17.10 3.73 11.07
CA ALA A 182 -16.73 2.44 11.67
C ALA A 182 -16.43 2.54 13.17
N LEU A 183 -15.87 3.65 13.63
CA LEU A 183 -15.57 3.87 15.04
C LEU A 183 -16.85 3.95 15.89
N LYS A 184 -16.81 3.34 17.06
CA LYS A 184 -17.79 3.54 18.14
C LYS A 184 -17.80 5.00 18.61
N ASN A 185 -18.84 5.43 19.33
CA ASN A 185 -18.85 6.73 19.99
C ASN A 185 -17.69 6.79 21.01
N GLY A 186 -16.86 7.84 20.92
CA GLY A 186 -15.65 7.98 21.72
C GLY A 186 -14.47 7.11 21.26
N GLY A 187 -14.63 6.40 20.16
CA GLY A 187 -13.53 5.64 19.52
C GLY A 187 -12.40 6.53 19.04
N GLN A 188 -11.22 5.97 18.88
CA GLN A 188 -9.99 6.70 18.56
C GLN A 188 -9.52 6.41 17.14
N LEU A 189 -9.04 7.46 16.46
CA LEU A 189 -8.20 7.37 15.28
C LEU A 189 -6.75 7.69 15.69
N VAL A 190 -5.82 6.81 15.33
CA VAL A 190 -4.40 6.97 15.63
C VAL A 190 -3.59 6.88 14.34
N LEU A 191 -2.79 7.90 14.10
CA LEU A 191 -1.86 7.97 12.98
C LEU A 191 -0.43 7.90 13.52
N VAL A 192 0.37 6.99 12.98
CA VAL A 192 1.81 6.90 13.24
C VAL A 192 2.52 7.21 11.94
N GLU A 193 3.23 8.34 11.88
CA GLU A 193 3.80 8.85 10.64
C GLU A 193 5.23 9.37 10.87
N TYR A 194 6.08 9.28 9.85
CA TYR A 194 7.40 9.90 9.90
C TYR A 194 7.31 11.42 10.03
N ARG A 195 8.09 11.99 10.97
CA ARG A 195 8.08 13.43 11.26
C ARG A 195 8.62 14.25 10.09
N LYS A 196 7.80 15.12 9.53
CA LYS A 196 8.21 16.09 8.50
C LYS A 196 9.06 17.21 9.09
N GLU A 197 8.88 17.51 10.38
CA GLU A 197 9.59 18.52 11.12
C GLU A 197 11.07 18.18 11.34
N ASP A 198 11.45 16.91 11.21
CA ASP A 198 12.83 16.46 11.31
C ASP A 198 13.42 16.13 9.93
N PRO A 199 14.23 17.03 9.34
CA PRO A 199 14.82 16.81 8.03
C PRO A 199 15.89 15.71 8.00
N THR A 200 16.37 15.25 9.16
CA THR A 200 17.44 14.23 9.26
C THR A 200 16.91 12.80 9.07
N ILE A 201 15.60 12.60 9.14
CA ILE A 201 14.99 11.29 8.93
C ILE A 201 15.22 10.84 7.47
N PRO A 202 15.85 9.67 7.24
CA PRO A 202 16.26 9.21 5.92
C PRO A 202 15.08 8.60 5.13
N ILE A 203 13.97 9.34 5.05
CA ILE A 203 12.74 8.97 4.34
C ILE A 203 12.38 10.12 3.40
N ALA A 204 11.90 9.81 2.20
CA ALA A 204 11.51 10.82 1.23
C ALA A 204 10.46 11.79 1.83
N SER A 205 10.55 13.07 1.48
CA SER A 205 9.70 14.11 2.08
C SER A 205 8.20 13.90 1.83
N THR A 206 7.84 13.21 0.75
CA THR A 206 6.44 12.84 0.43
C THR A 206 5.88 11.76 1.37
N HIS A 207 6.74 10.97 2.03
CA HIS A 207 6.36 9.96 3.02
C HIS A 207 6.47 10.45 4.46
N ARG A 208 6.63 11.76 4.66
CA ARG A 208 6.67 12.38 5.99
C ARG A 208 5.49 13.34 6.15
N MET A 209 4.89 13.32 7.34
CA MET A 209 3.75 14.17 7.67
C MET A 209 4.09 15.15 8.79
N SER A 210 3.62 16.38 8.69
CA SER A 210 3.64 17.32 9.81
C SER A 210 2.38 17.15 10.67
N VAL A 211 2.51 17.42 11.96
CA VAL A 211 1.36 17.46 12.87
C VAL A 211 0.33 18.48 12.39
N ALA A 212 0.78 19.62 11.85
CA ALA A 212 -0.09 20.67 11.35
C ALA A 212 -0.94 20.22 10.13
N ASP A 213 -0.30 19.57 9.14
CA ASP A 213 -1.02 19.05 7.96
C ASP A 213 -2.04 17.99 8.39
N VAL A 214 -1.61 17.00 9.22
CA VAL A 214 -2.49 15.94 9.71
C VAL A 214 -3.70 16.50 10.47
N ARG A 215 -3.50 17.46 11.36
CA ARG A 215 -4.60 18.09 12.09
C ARG A 215 -5.57 18.79 11.17
N THR A 216 -5.08 19.62 10.24
CA THR A 216 -5.92 20.33 9.29
C THR A 216 -6.80 19.37 8.48
N GLU A 217 -6.23 18.27 8.02
CA GLU A 217 -6.91 17.30 7.17
C GLU A 217 -7.92 16.44 7.95
N VAL A 218 -7.54 15.96 9.13
CA VAL A 218 -8.35 15.03 9.95
C VAL A 218 -9.46 15.77 10.69
N GLU A 219 -9.20 16.96 11.24
CA GLU A 219 -10.21 17.78 11.92
C GLU A 219 -11.31 18.24 10.93
N ALA A 220 -10.98 18.47 9.66
CA ALA A 220 -11.94 18.80 8.61
C ALA A 220 -12.98 17.70 8.36
N GLU A 221 -12.66 16.44 8.67
CA GLU A 221 -13.57 15.30 8.55
C GLU A 221 -14.32 14.98 9.86
N GLY A 222 -14.31 15.93 10.81
CA GLY A 222 -15.12 15.89 12.03
C GLY A 222 -14.51 15.09 13.18
N PHE A 223 -13.23 14.81 13.14
CA PHE A 223 -12.48 14.30 14.29
C PHE A 223 -12.02 15.43 15.19
N THR A 224 -11.85 15.14 16.48
CA THR A 224 -11.29 16.08 17.45
C THR A 224 -9.85 15.68 17.79
N PHE A 225 -8.90 16.59 17.65
CA PHE A 225 -7.53 16.35 18.08
C PHE A 225 -7.48 16.04 19.57
N ASP A 226 -6.74 15.00 19.96
CA ASP A 226 -6.55 14.57 21.34
C ASP A 226 -5.14 14.87 21.83
N SER A 227 -4.14 14.30 21.18
CA SER A 227 -2.74 14.45 21.62
C SER A 227 -1.74 14.08 20.52
N VAL A 228 -0.47 14.47 20.74
CA VAL A 228 0.66 14.02 19.96
C VAL A 228 1.75 13.48 20.91
N ILE A 229 2.35 12.34 20.55
CA ILE A 229 3.47 11.71 21.25
C ILE A 229 4.67 11.68 20.29
N GLN A 230 5.82 12.18 20.74
CA GLN A 230 7.03 12.32 19.91
C GLN A 230 8.21 11.47 20.42
N GLU A 231 7.93 10.44 21.20
CA GLU A 231 8.94 9.61 21.87
C GLU A 231 9.56 8.54 20.96
N LEU A 232 8.99 8.30 19.78
CA LEU A 232 9.53 7.32 18.82
C LEU A 232 10.76 7.88 18.11
N PRO A 233 11.70 7.02 17.66
CA PRO A 233 12.95 7.47 17.03
C PRO A 233 12.72 8.35 15.78
N ARG A 234 11.79 7.97 14.89
CA ARG A 234 11.57 8.64 13.60
C ARG A 234 10.15 9.13 13.37
N GLN A 235 9.19 8.60 14.12
CA GLN A 235 7.77 8.83 13.92
C GLN A 235 7.18 9.64 15.07
N HIS A 236 5.99 10.16 14.86
CA HIS A 236 5.11 10.66 15.92
C HIS A 236 3.78 9.88 15.89
N ILE A 237 3.15 9.81 17.05
CA ILE A 237 1.81 9.24 17.19
C ILE A 237 0.85 10.40 17.37
N ILE A 238 -0.12 10.54 16.45
CA ILE A 238 -1.11 11.61 16.50
C ILE A 238 -2.47 10.97 16.75
N LYS A 239 -3.12 11.37 17.84
CA LYS A 239 -4.38 10.78 18.31
C LYS A 239 -5.54 11.75 18.12
N PHE A 240 -6.67 11.21 17.67
CA PHE A 240 -7.93 11.91 17.51
C PHE A 240 -9.07 11.10 18.12
N ARG A 241 -10.19 11.78 18.42
CA ARG A 241 -11.45 11.19 18.85
C ARG A 241 -12.54 11.43 17.82
N LYS A 242 -13.42 10.42 17.70
CA LYS A 242 -14.66 10.55 16.93
C LYS A 242 -15.58 11.56 17.59
#